data_4287a0f208652e7aa5b387db2ca36f00
#
_entry.id   4287a0f208652e7aa5b387db2ca36f00
#
_cell.length_a   1.000
_cell.length_b   1.000
_cell.length_c   1.000
_cell.angle_alpha   90.00
_cell.angle_beta   90.00
_cell.angle_gamma   90.00
#
_symmetry.space_group_name_H-M   'P 1'
#
loop_
_entity.id
_entity.type
_entity.pdbx_description
1 polymer ?
#
loop_
_entity_poly.entity_id
_entity_poly.type
_entity_poly.pdbx_seq_one_letter_code
_entity_poly.pdbx_strand_id
1 'polypeptide(L)'
;MRVWDKFITPDIRAMYQHYRSEPRIGTRPCLLLIDLYNLSYKGGDLPVSEVIKINPSGCGEHAYRAIDPTKKLIRLFRDHNLPIIFTTRDWDAHSSGKHSTQRQRKNISEADYNIYQEFPLSSGDTLIRKSRASVFFQTKLDEVIKEQGIDSIVVGGESTSGCVRASVVDAYSRGLPPVLVEECVFDRNPISHAINLFDMHHKYGHVTSLNSLTQLLKSRVRE
;
A
#
# COMPACT_ATOMS: atom_id res chain seq x y z
N MET A 1 2.16 -19.72 -4.99
CA MET A 1 3.43 -19.56 -4.24
C MET A 1 3.51 -18.10 -3.84
N ARG A 2 3.74 -17.78 -2.55
CA ARG A 2 3.86 -16.42 -2.04
C ARG A 2 5.27 -15.88 -2.27
N VAL A 3 5.42 -14.56 -2.38
CA VAL A 3 6.74 -13.94 -2.61
C VAL A 3 7.77 -14.25 -1.53
N TRP A 4 7.33 -14.56 -0.32
CA TRP A 4 8.22 -14.91 0.81
C TRP A 4 8.59 -16.39 0.89
N ASP A 5 7.94 -17.30 0.14
CA ASP A 5 8.15 -18.75 0.29
C ASP A 5 9.60 -19.18 0.12
N LYS A 6 10.36 -18.48 -0.73
CA LYS A 6 11.80 -18.74 -0.95
C LYS A 6 12.72 -18.37 0.22
N PHE A 7 12.21 -17.60 1.18
CA PHE A 7 12.98 -17.15 2.37
C PHE A 7 12.55 -17.89 3.65
N ILE A 8 11.45 -18.62 3.62
CA ILE A 8 10.87 -19.27 4.80
C ILE A 8 11.29 -20.73 4.83
N THR A 9 12.17 -21.05 5.79
CA THR A 9 12.61 -22.44 6.03
C THR A 9 11.48 -23.28 6.63
N PRO A 10 11.59 -24.63 6.59
CA PRO A 10 10.63 -25.52 7.26
C PRO A 10 10.45 -25.19 8.75
N ASP A 11 11.51 -24.86 9.45
CA ASP A 11 11.46 -24.50 10.88
C ASP A 11 10.67 -23.22 11.12
N ILE A 12 10.92 -22.18 10.31
CA ILE A 12 10.15 -20.93 10.37
C ILE A 12 8.68 -21.22 10.07
N ARG A 13 8.39 -22.04 9.07
CA ARG A 13 7.02 -22.44 8.73
C ARG A 13 6.33 -23.15 9.89
N ALA A 14 7.04 -24.03 10.60
CA ALA A 14 6.53 -24.71 11.78
C ALA A 14 6.20 -23.75 12.93
N MET A 15 7.03 -22.71 13.16
CA MET A 15 6.75 -21.68 14.17
C MET A 15 5.43 -20.93 13.92
N TYR A 16 5.05 -20.74 12.65
CA TYR A 16 3.85 -19.99 12.27
C TYR A 16 2.64 -20.87 11.95
N GLN A 17 2.71 -22.19 12.10
CA GLN A 17 1.61 -23.12 11.78
C GLN A 17 0.31 -22.82 12.56
N HIS A 18 0.40 -22.18 13.73
CA HIS A 18 -0.73 -21.81 14.57
C HIS A 18 -1.28 -20.42 14.28
N TYR A 19 -0.60 -19.64 13.43
CA TYR A 19 -1.08 -18.32 13.01
C TYR A 19 -1.99 -18.49 11.79
N ARG A 20 -3.28 -18.30 12.00
CA ARG A 20 -4.27 -18.31 10.92
C ARG A 20 -4.58 -16.89 10.51
N SER A 21 -4.48 -16.59 9.24
CA SER A 21 -4.88 -15.32 8.66
C SER A 21 -5.98 -15.55 7.64
N GLU A 22 -7.10 -14.88 7.83
CA GLU A 22 -8.25 -14.91 6.94
C GLU A 22 -8.58 -13.50 6.45
N PRO A 23 -9.00 -13.32 5.19
CA PRO A 23 -9.38 -12.01 4.69
C PRO A 23 -10.68 -11.57 5.35
N ARG A 24 -10.59 -10.60 6.24
CA ARG A 24 -11.76 -9.95 6.84
C ARG A 24 -12.07 -8.68 6.09
N ILE A 25 -13.02 -8.75 5.17
CA ILE A 25 -13.53 -7.60 4.44
C ILE A 25 -14.95 -7.34 4.95
N GLY A 26 -15.22 -6.15 5.40
CA GLY A 26 -16.52 -5.71 5.87
C GLY A 26 -17.52 -5.44 4.74
N THR A 27 -18.62 -4.82 5.05
CA THR A 27 -19.67 -4.47 4.06
C THR A 27 -19.30 -3.26 3.23
N ARG A 28 -18.44 -2.38 3.79
CA ARG A 28 -17.99 -1.15 3.13
C ARG A 28 -16.45 -1.00 3.21
N PRO A 29 -15.70 -1.88 2.52
CA PRO A 29 -14.25 -1.75 2.44
C PRO A 29 -13.84 -0.49 1.67
N CYS A 30 -12.73 0.13 2.03
CA CYS A 30 -12.09 1.12 1.18
C CYS A 30 -10.81 0.59 0.54
N LEU A 31 -10.47 1.11 -0.64
CA LEU A 31 -9.17 0.92 -1.25
C LEU A 31 -8.24 2.05 -0.81
N LEU A 32 -7.21 1.73 -0.06
CA LEU A 32 -6.17 2.66 0.38
C LEU A 32 -4.93 2.49 -0.49
N LEU A 33 -4.67 3.46 -1.37
CA LEU A 33 -3.54 3.50 -2.28
C LEU A 33 -2.44 4.42 -1.73
N ILE A 34 -1.35 3.82 -1.27
CA ILE A 34 -0.31 4.51 -0.53
C ILE A 34 0.81 4.94 -1.48
N ASP A 35 1.02 6.27 -1.57
CA ASP A 35 2.19 6.90 -2.17
C ASP A 35 2.47 6.52 -3.65
N LEU A 36 1.40 6.36 -4.44
CA LEU A 36 1.47 6.13 -5.89
C LEU A 36 1.68 7.44 -6.66
N TYR A 37 2.75 8.15 -6.34
CA TYR A 37 3.10 9.46 -6.92
C TYR A 37 4.27 9.37 -7.91
N ASN A 38 4.49 10.41 -8.71
CA ASN A 38 5.50 10.46 -9.77
C ASN A 38 6.89 10.03 -9.31
N LEU A 39 7.31 10.42 -8.10
CA LEU A 39 8.64 10.09 -7.56
C LEU A 39 8.88 8.57 -7.48
N SER A 40 7.85 7.77 -7.20
CA SER A 40 7.97 6.32 -7.09
C SER A 40 8.31 5.65 -8.43
N TYR A 41 7.91 6.29 -9.53
CA TYR A 41 8.09 5.84 -10.91
C TYR A 41 9.23 6.55 -11.65
N LYS A 42 9.81 7.60 -11.03
CA LYS A 42 10.90 8.38 -11.61
C LYS A 42 12.15 7.52 -11.80
N GLY A 43 12.65 7.47 -13.01
CA GLY A 43 13.78 6.62 -13.43
C GLY A 43 13.35 5.49 -14.37
N GLY A 44 12.05 5.24 -14.54
CA GLY A 44 11.52 4.33 -15.56
C GLY A 44 11.47 2.86 -15.13
N ASP A 45 11.05 2.02 -16.08
CA ASP A 45 10.98 0.56 -15.95
C ASP A 45 12.36 -0.06 -16.19
N LEU A 46 13.24 0.12 -15.23
CA LEU A 46 14.61 -0.38 -15.25
C LEU A 46 14.88 -1.17 -13.96
N PRO A 47 15.94 -2.02 -13.96
CA PRO A 47 16.42 -2.65 -12.73
C PRO A 47 16.67 -1.59 -11.64
N VAL A 48 16.31 -1.91 -10.40
CA VAL A 48 16.45 -0.98 -9.27
C VAL A 48 17.89 -0.43 -9.16
N SER A 49 18.90 -1.23 -9.45
CA SER A 49 20.32 -0.80 -9.45
C SER A 49 20.62 0.35 -10.42
N GLU A 50 19.87 0.48 -11.49
CA GLU A 50 19.99 1.58 -12.44
C GLU A 50 19.16 2.79 -12.00
N VAL A 51 17.93 2.54 -11.54
CA VAL A 51 17.02 3.60 -11.10
C VAL A 51 17.58 4.38 -9.92
N ILE A 52 18.22 3.73 -8.95
CA ILE A 52 18.80 4.41 -7.77
C ILE A 52 19.92 5.41 -8.10
N LYS A 53 20.55 5.28 -9.26
CA LYS A 53 21.55 6.25 -9.75
C LYS A 53 20.88 7.60 -10.11
N ILE A 54 19.62 7.56 -10.54
CA ILE A 54 18.81 8.71 -10.94
C ILE A 54 17.95 9.19 -9.77
N ASN A 55 17.28 8.25 -9.13
CA ASN A 55 16.35 8.49 -8.02
C ASN A 55 16.57 7.47 -6.90
N PRO A 56 17.27 7.82 -5.81
CA PRO A 56 17.52 6.92 -4.69
C PRO A 56 16.26 6.37 -3.99
N SER A 57 15.10 6.96 -4.28
CA SER A 57 13.79 6.53 -3.75
C SER A 57 13.02 5.64 -4.72
N GLY A 58 13.47 5.49 -5.97
CA GLY A 58 12.77 4.74 -7.00
C GLY A 58 12.73 3.24 -6.74
N CYS A 59 11.67 2.61 -7.21
CA CYS A 59 11.44 1.17 -7.12
C CYS A 59 11.61 0.45 -8.47
N GLY A 60 11.84 1.21 -9.56
CA GLY A 60 12.12 0.69 -10.89
C GLY A 60 11.08 -0.34 -11.36
N GLU A 61 11.56 -1.42 -11.96
CA GLU A 61 10.72 -2.52 -12.49
C GLU A 61 9.67 -3.05 -11.48
N HIS A 62 9.92 -2.95 -10.16
CA HIS A 62 8.95 -3.40 -9.16
C HIS A 62 7.72 -2.49 -9.11
N ALA A 63 7.90 -1.17 -9.26
CA ALA A 63 6.79 -0.22 -9.34
C ALA A 63 5.99 -0.43 -10.64
N TYR A 64 6.68 -0.61 -11.76
CA TYR A 64 6.05 -0.78 -13.06
C TYR A 64 5.25 -2.07 -13.17
N ARG A 65 5.73 -3.17 -12.60
CA ARG A 65 4.97 -4.43 -12.52
C ARG A 65 3.66 -4.31 -11.74
N ALA A 66 3.56 -3.39 -10.80
CA ALA A 66 2.36 -3.18 -10.02
C ALA A 66 1.31 -2.28 -10.72
N ILE A 67 1.62 -1.62 -11.84
CA ILE A 67 0.71 -0.68 -12.50
C ILE A 67 -0.58 -1.37 -12.95
N ASP A 68 -0.48 -2.38 -13.80
CA ASP A 68 -1.67 -3.06 -14.34
C ASP A 68 -2.52 -3.75 -13.28
N PRO A 69 -1.96 -4.49 -12.31
CA PRO A 69 -2.73 -5.00 -11.17
C PRO A 69 -3.45 -3.90 -10.39
N THR A 70 -2.79 -2.78 -10.12
CA THR A 70 -3.37 -1.66 -9.38
C THR A 70 -4.51 -0.99 -10.18
N LYS A 71 -4.35 -0.81 -11.48
CA LYS A 71 -5.43 -0.30 -12.35
C LYS A 71 -6.66 -1.23 -12.32
N LYS A 72 -6.45 -2.54 -12.33
CA LYS A 72 -7.55 -3.52 -12.20
C LYS A 72 -8.21 -3.44 -10.82
N LEU A 73 -7.42 -3.27 -9.77
CA LEU A 73 -7.91 -3.11 -8.40
C LEU A 73 -8.74 -1.82 -8.25
N ILE A 74 -8.27 -0.69 -8.76
CA ILE A 74 -9.01 0.57 -8.79
C ILE A 74 -10.35 0.40 -9.52
N ARG A 75 -10.33 -0.22 -10.71
CA ARG A 75 -11.54 -0.48 -11.49
C ARG A 75 -12.52 -1.35 -10.70
N LEU A 76 -12.05 -2.41 -10.06
CA LEU A 76 -12.87 -3.29 -9.23
C LEU A 76 -13.62 -2.51 -8.13
N PHE A 77 -12.95 -1.57 -7.45
CA PHE A 77 -13.59 -0.76 -6.43
C PHE A 77 -14.58 0.26 -7.00
N ARG A 78 -14.27 0.88 -8.12
CA ARG A 78 -15.20 1.79 -8.84
C ARG A 78 -16.46 1.08 -9.32
N ASP A 79 -16.31 -0.11 -9.90
CA ASP A 79 -17.43 -0.93 -10.38
C ASP A 79 -18.40 -1.33 -9.26
N HIS A 80 -17.91 -1.37 -8.00
CA HIS A 80 -18.72 -1.66 -6.82
C HIS A 80 -19.13 -0.41 -6.03
N ASN A 81 -18.86 0.79 -6.52
CA ASN A 81 -19.10 2.07 -5.84
C ASN A 81 -18.49 2.12 -4.41
N LEU A 82 -17.33 1.53 -4.24
CA LEU A 82 -16.60 1.49 -2.97
C LEU A 82 -15.60 2.66 -2.87
N PRO A 83 -15.36 3.19 -1.65
CA PRO A 83 -14.44 4.30 -1.45
C PRO A 83 -13.02 4.00 -1.90
N ILE A 84 -12.39 4.98 -2.55
CA ILE A 84 -10.96 4.94 -2.91
C ILE A 84 -10.26 6.14 -2.29
N ILE A 85 -9.19 5.87 -1.56
CA ILE A 85 -8.38 6.86 -0.86
C ILE A 85 -6.95 6.77 -1.39
N PHE A 86 -6.47 7.84 -1.99
CA PHE A 86 -5.08 8.00 -2.38
C PHE A 86 -4.32 8.76 -1.31
N THR A 87 -3.04 8.43 -1.15
CA THR A 87 -2.16 9.23 -0.30
C THR A 87 -0.99 9.81 -1.07
N THR A 88 -0.57 10.98 -0.64
CA THR A 88 0.65 11.62 -1.13
C THR A 88 1.33 12.37 0.00
N ARG A 89 2.53 12.88 -0.27
CA ARG A 89 3.27 13.69 0.69
C ARG A 89 2.60 15.05 0.84
N ASP A 90 2.50 15.52 2.07
CA ASP A 90 2.24 16.92 2.37
C ASP A 90 3.53 17.72 2.15
N TRP A 91 3.54 18.55 1.11
CA TRP A 91 4.69 19.35 0.74
C TRP A 91 4.94 20.50 1.73
N ASP A 92 3.86 21.08 2.24
CA ASP A 92 3.90 22.24 3.14
C ASP A 92 4.13 21.85 4.60
N ALA A 93 3.94 20.57 4.93
CA ALA A 93 4.21 20.11 6.28
C ALA A 93 5.68 20.26 6.61
N HIS A 94 5.99 21.26 7.37
CA HIS A 94 7.29 21.35 8.03
C HIS A 94 7.42 20.10 8.91
N SER A 95 8.39 19.25 8.58
CA SER A 95 8.66 18.07 9.38
C SER A 95 9.15 18.54 10.76
N SER A 96 8.18 18.81 11.64
CA SER A 96 8.45 19.11 13.04
C SER A 96 9.02 17.84 13.67
N GLY A 97 10.29 17.83 13.92
CA GLY A 97 10.95 16.74 14.64
C GLY A 97 12.26 16.29 14.02
N LYS A 98 13.15 15.83 14.90
CA LYS A 98 14.41 15.23 14.51
C LYS A 98 14.17 13.88 13.87
N HIS A 99 14.79 13.62 12.74
CA HIS A 99 14.76 12.33 12.07
C HIS A 99 16.05 11.56 12.39
N SER A 100 15.90 10.30 12.80
CA SER A 100 17.04 9.40 12.97
C SER A 100 17.63 8.95 11.63
N THR A 101 16.86 9.03 10.56
CA THR A 101 17.29 8.67 9.20
C THR A 101 17.04 9.82 8.26
N GLN A 102 18.04 10.12 7.41
CA GLN A 102 17.93 11.12 6.38
C GLN A 102 18.19 10.49 5.02
N ARG A 103 17.29 10.68 4.07
CA ARG A 103 17.55 10.35 2.67
C ARG A 103 18.06 11.59 1.97
N GLN A 104 19.22 11.49 1.38
CA GLN A 104 19.69 12.53 0.48
C GLN A 104 18.86 12.49 -0.79
N ARG A 105 17.99 13.46 -0.95
CA ARG A 105 17.16 13.64 -2.15
C ARG A 105 17.64 14.90 -2.86
N LYS A 106 17.96 14.78 -4.14
CA LYS A 106 18.35 15.93 -4.97
C LYS A 106 17.27 16.16 -6.02
N ASN A 107 17.03 17.44 -6.35
CA ASN A 107 16.14 17.85 -7.44
C ASN A 107 14.72 17.27 -7.33
N ILE A 108 14.10 17.39 -6.13
CA ILE A 108 12.72 17.01 -5.88
C ILE A 108 11.88 18.28 -5.82
N SER A 109 10.74 18.26 -6.52
CA SER A 109 9.74 19.31 -6.54
C SER A 109 8.41 18.79 -5.99
N GLU A 110 7.46 19.69 -5.74
CA GLU A 110 6.09 19.30 -5.37
C GLU A 110 5.45 18.42 -6.42
N ALA A 111 5.70 18.66 -7.71
CA ALA A 111 5.17 17.87 -8.82
C ALA A 111 5.60 16.38 -8.78
N ASP A 112 6.73 16.07 -8.15
CA ASP A 112 7.15 14.67 -7.94
C ASP A 112 6.21 13.91 -6.99
N TYR A 113 5.38 14.62 -6.23
CA TYR A 113 4.38 14.05 -5.32
C TYR A 113 2.95 14.09 -5.85
N ASN A 114 2.73 14.56 -7.09
CA ASN A 114 1.45 14.37 -7.76
C ASN A 114 1.22 12.87 -8.03
N ILE A 115 -0.03 12.44 -7.91
CA ILE A 115 -0.40 11.04 -8.22
C ILE A 115 0.03 10.73 -9.66
N TYR A 116 0.66 9.56 -9.82
CA TYR A 116 1.20 9.14 -11.11
C TYR A 116 0.10 9.01 -12.16
N GLN A 117 0.37 9.44 -13.37
CA GLN A 117 -0.61 9.58 -14.46
C GLN A 117 -1.38 8.30 -14.79
N GLU A 118 -0.81 7.12 -14.49
CA GLU A 118 -1.48 5.83 -14.69
C GLU A 118 -2.65 5.58 -13.72
N PHE A 119 -2.78 6.41 -12.67
CA PHE A 119 -3.82 6.31 -11.63
C PHE A 119 -4.60 7.62 -11.49
N PRO A 120 -5.30 8.07 -12.55
CA PRO A 120 -6.02 9.34 -12.49
C PRO A 120 -7.11 9.29 -11.41
N LEU A 121 -7.14 10.35 -10.57
CA LEU A 121 -8.20 10.51 -9.59
C LEU A 121 -9.53 10.81 -10.30
N SER A 122 -10.60 10.25 -9.75
CA SER A 122 -11.98 10.58 -10.12
C SER A 122 -12.60 11.51 -9.06
N SER A 123 -13.70 12.18 -9.39
CA SER A 123 -14.36 13.13 -8.49
C SER A 123 -14.84 12.52 -7.15
N GLY A 124 -15.02 11.20 -7.09
CA GLY A 124 -15.40 10.48 -5.86
C GLY A 124 -14.21 9.99 -5.03
N ASP A 125 -12.99 10.13 -5.53
CA ASP A 125 -11.80 9.66 -4.83
C ASP A 125 -11.36 10.69 -3.77
N THR A 126 -10.85 10.20 -2.64
CA THR A 126 -10.29 11.05 -1.58
C THR A 126 -8.77 11.10 -1.68
N LEU A 127 -8.18 12.30 -1.67
CA LEU A 127 -6.73 12.48 -1.57
C LEU A 127 -6.35 12.96 -0.17
N ILE A 128 -5.49 12.19 0.49
CA ILE A 128 -4.92 12.52 1.80
C ILE A 128 -3.45 12.86 1.68
N ARG A 129 -3.08 14.04 2.16
CA ARG A 129 -1.69 14.48 2.29
C ARG A 129 -1.15 14.08 3.66
N LYS A 130 0.03 13.47 3.71
CA LYS A 130 0.66 13.00 4.94
C LYS A 130 2.11 13.44 5.08
N SER A 131 2.53 13.71 6.29
CA SER A 131 3.90 14.12 6.62
C SER A 131 4.78 12.97 7.15
N ARG A 132 4.17 11.83 7.49
CA ARG A 132 4.83 10.66 8.09
C ARG A 132 4.50 9.37 7.33
N ALA A 133 5.14 8.26 7.72
CA ALA A 133 4.98 6.98 7.06
C ALA A 133 3.53 6.48 7.12
N SER A 134 2.93 6.44 8.30
CA SER A 134 1.54 6.04 8.44
C SER A 134 0.60 7.15 7.95
N VAL A 135 -0.41 6.75 7.16
CA VAL A 135 -1.49 7.65 6.72
C VAL A 135 -2.40 8.09 7.87
N PHE A 136 -2.41 7.37 8.98
CA PHE A 136 -3.22 7.71 10.15
C PHE A 136 -2.60 8.82 11.01
N PHE A 137 -1.28 9.06 10.86
CA PHE A 137 -0.59 10.01 11.71
C PHE A 137 -0.89 11.45 11.32
N GLN A 138 -1.62 12.16 12.18
CA GLN A 138 -1.98 13.58 12.02
C GLN A 138 -2.60 13.90 10.64
N THR A 139 -3.48 13.04 10.16
CA THR A 139 -4.29 13.26 8.97
C THR A 139 -5.77 13.15 9.32
N LYS A 140 -6.63 13.53 8.38
CA LYS A 140 -8.09 13.38 8.51
C LYS A 140 -8.61 11.98 8.16
N LEU A 141 -7.76 10.94 8.07
CA LEU A 141 -8.21 9.62 7.64
C LEU A 141 -9.24 9.01 8.59
N ASP A 142 -9.05 9.15 9.90
CA ASP A 142 -10.00 8.62 10.90
C ASP A 142 -11.39 9.29 10.75
N GLU A 143 -11.44 10.58 10.39
CA GLU A 143 -12.69 11.32 10.10
C GLU A 143 -13.35 10.78 8.83
N VAL A 144 -12.58 10.62 7.74
CA VAL A 144 -13.06 10.08 6.45
C VAL A 144 -13.62 8.67 6.63
N ILE A 145 -12.93 7.82 7.40
CA ILE A 145 -13.38 6.45 7.70
C ILE A 145 -14.75 6.47 8.37
N LYS A 146 -14.92 7.33 9.39
CA LYS A 146 -16.17 7.47 10.13
C LYS A 146 -17.30 8.03 9.26
N GLU A 147 -17.04 9.11 8.53
CA GLU A 147 -18.01 9.79 7.68
C GLU A 147 -18.52 8.89 6.55
N GLN A 148 -17.64 8.09 5.95
CA GLN A 148 -17.99 7.20 4.86
C GLN A 148 -18.44 5.81 5.32
N GLY A 149 -18.44 5.53 6.62
CA GLY A 149 -18.84 4.24 7.19
C GLY A 149 -17.92 3.09 6.79
N ILE A 150 -16.63 3.38 6.60
CA ILE A 150 -15.61 2.37 6.19
C ILE A 150 -15.36 1.41 7.36
N ASP A 151 -15.43 0.11 7.10
CA ASP A 151 -15.32 -0.96 8.09
C ASP A 151 -14.11 -1.89 7.89
N SER A 152 -13.41 -1.76 6.78
CA SER A 152 -12.21 -2.53 6.46
C SER A 152 -11.39 -1.85 5.38
N ILE A 153 -10.11 -2.24 5.24
CA ILE A 153 -9.18 -1.56 4.34
C ILE A 153 -8.49 -2.56 3.43
N VAL A 154 -8.56 -2.32 2.12
CA VAL A 154 -7.74 -3.01 1.11
C VAL A 154 -6.58 -2.11 0.73
N VAL A 155 -5.36 -2.63 0.75
CA VAL A 155 -4.13 -1.84 0.65
C VAL A 155 -3.35 -2.16 -0.62
N GLY A 156 -2.96 -1.11 -1.35
CA GLY A 156 -1.99 -1.11 -2.44
C GLY A 156 -0.97 0.02 -2.27
N GLY A 157 0.10 0.01 -3.05
CA GLY A 157 1.09 1.11 -3.10
C GLY A 157 2.46 0.80 -2.51
N GLU A 158 3.22 1.86 -2.14
CA GLU A 158 4.62 1.78 -1.70
C GLU A 158 4.87 2.43 -0.33
N SER A 159 5.97 2.17 0.29
CA SER A 159 6.81 0.98 0.12
C SER A 159 6.39 -0.05 1.14
N THR A 160 6.40 -1.31 0.76
CA THR A 160 5.90 -2.43 1.60
C THR A 160 6.50 -2.41 3.00
N SER A 161 7.81 -2.19 3.12
CA SER A 161 8.52 -2.13 4.41
C SER A 161 8.42 -0.78 5.12
N GLY A 162 7.83 0.21 4.48
CA GLY A 162 7.73 1.59 4.96
C GLY A 162 6.31 2.05 5.21
N CYS A 163 5.80 2.93 4.32
CA CYS A 163 4.49 3.55 4.47
C CYS A 163 3.34 2.55 4.48
N VAL A 164 3.42 1.48 3.68
CA VAL A 164 2.44 0.38 3.68
C VAL A 164 2.42 -0.29 5.04
N ARG A 165 3.58 -0.79 5.53
CA ARG A 165 3.66 -1.44 6.85
C ARG A 165 3.16 -0.54 7.97
N ALA A 166 3.61 0.71 8.02
CA ALA A 166 3.21 1.66 9.07
C ALA A 166 1.69 1.86 9.09
N SER A 167 1.07 2.02 7.93
CA SER A 167 -0.38 2.22 7.82
C SER A 167 -1.17 0.96 8.14
N VAL A 168 -0.66 -0.22 7.76
CA VAL A 168 -1.28 -1.52 8.08
C VAL A 168 -1.28 -1.79 9.58
N VAL A 169 -0.17 -1.53 10.28
CA VAL A 169 -0.06 -1.68 11.74
C VAL A 169 -1.01 -0.73 12.45
N ASP A 170 -1.11 0.51 11.97
CA ASP A 170 -2.02 1.51 12.55
C ASP A 170 -3.50 1.19 12.27
N ALA A 171 -3.84 0.65 11.10
CA ALA A 171 -5.18 0.15 10.80
C ALA A 171 -5.58 -0.99 11.74
N TYR A 172 -4.70 -1.99 11.87
CA TYR A 172 -4.89 -3.10 12.80
C TYR A 172 -5.12 -2.61 14.25
N SER A 173 -4.31 -1.66 14.71
CA SER A 173 -4.40 -1.10 16.07
C SER A 173 -5.70 -0.34 16.31
N ARG A 174 -6.41 0.08 15.26
CA ARG A 174 -7.73 0.74 15.29
C ARG A 174 -8.89 -0.24 15.14
N GLY A 175 -8.61 -1.54 15.01
CA GLY A 175 -9.65 -2.55 14.76
C GLY A 175 -10.19 -2.55 13.34
N LEU A 176 -9.49 -1.90 12.39
CA LEU A 176 -9.81 -1.92 10.96
C LEU A 176 -9.04 -3.06 10.29
N PRO A 177 -9.69 -4.17 9.89
CA PRO A 177 -8.98 -5.29 9.29
C PRO A 177 -8.30 -4.91 7.97
N PRO A 178 -6.97 -4.95 7.86
CA PRO A 178 -6.29 -4.65 6.61
C PRO A 178 -6.11 -5.91 5.76
N VAL A 179 -6.39 -5.79 4.47
CA VAL A 179 -6.13 -6.80 3.44
C VAL A 179 -5.18 -6.21 2.41
N LEU A 180 -4.00 -6.81 2.24
CA LEU A 180 -3.00 -6.36 1.27
C LEU A 180 -3.12 -7.18 -0.01
N VAL A 181 -3.11 -6.49 -1.16
CA VAL A 181 -3.08 -7.16 -2.47
C VAL A 181 -1.64 -7.29 -2.92
N GLU A 182 -1.13 -8.54 -2.96
CA GLU A 182 0.29 -8.84 -3.17
C GLU A 182 0.83 -8.20 -4.46
N GLU A 183 0.07 -8.26 -5.55
CA GLU A 183 0.46 -7.71 -6.85
C GLU A 183 0.40 -6.17 -6.92
N CYS A 184 -0.27 -5.54 -5.95
CA CYS A 184 -0.49 -4.08 -5.92
C CYS A 184 0.39 -3.35 -4.89
N VAL A 185 1.20 -4.07 -4.13
CA VAL A 185 2.19 -3.47 -3.21
C VAL A 185 3.61 -3.76 -3.67
N PHE A 186 4.52 -2.82 -3.50
CA PHE A 186 5.89 -2.98 -3.96
C PHE A 186 6.92 -2.29 -3.06
N ASP A 187 8.17 -2.67 -3.23
CA ASP A 187 9.33 -2.09 -2.55
C ASP A 187 10.55 -2.22 -3.47
N ARG A 188 11.57 -1.39 -3.23
CA ARG A 188 12.83 -1.46 -3.98
C ARG A 188 13.68 -2.66 -3.63
N ASN A 189 13.54 -3.18 -2.42
CA ASN A 189 14.30 -4.33 -1.93
C ASN A 189 13.40 -5.57 -1.85
N PRO A 190 13.62 -6.60 -2.68
CA PRO A 190 12.76 -7.79 -2.72
C PRO A 190 12.78 -8.60 -1.42
N ILE A 191 13.88 -8.58 -0.65
CA ILE A 191 13.94 -9.26 0.64
C ILE A 191 13.08 -8.50 1.65
N SER A 192 13.25 -7.18 1.76
CA SER A 192 12.41 -6.35 2.64
C SER A 192 10.94 -6.47 2.29
N HIS A 193 10.60 -6.46 0.99
CA HIS A 193 9.23 -6.68 0.51
C HIS A 193 8.66 -8.00 1.02
N ALA A 194 9.34 -9.10 0.75
CA ALA A 194 8.88 -10.44 1.08
C ALA A 194 8.71 -10.65 2.59
N ILE A 195 9.71 -10.27 3.39
CA ILE A 195 9.67 -10.46 4.84
C ILE A 195 8.62 -9.55 5.50
N ASN A 196 8.43 -8.33 5.02
CA ASN A 196 7.39 -7.46 5.55
C ASN A 196 5.99 -7.97 5.20
N LEU A 197 5.76 -8.51 4.01
CA LEU A 197 4.50 -9.16 3.68
C LEU A 197 4.24 -10.39 4.54
N PHE A 198 5.26 -11.22 4.78
CA PHE A 198 5.17 -12.36 5.69
C PHE A 198 4.77 -11.93 7.11
N ASP A 199 5.45 -10.93 7.67
CA ASP A 199 5.14 -10.41 9.00
C ASP A 199 3.72 -9.84 9.09
N MET A 200 3.33 -9.02 8.11
CA MET A 200 2.00 -8.41 8.10
C MET A 200 0.91 -9.49 7.94
N HIS A 201 1.15 -10.51 7.12
CA HIS A 201 0.21 -11.61 6.93
C HIS A 201 -0.09 -12.37 8.22
N HIS A 202 0.92 -12.60 9.04
CA HIS A 202 0.78 -13.42 10.24
C HIS A 202 0.41 -12.63 11.50
N LYS A 203 0.60 -11.30 11.51
CA LYS A 203 0.49 -10.50 12.72
C LYS A 203 -0.59 -9.41 12.68
N TYR A 204 -0.81 -8.80 11.52
CA TYR A 204 -1.59 -7.54 11.46
C TYR A 204 -2.72 -7.54 10.45
N GLY A 205 -2.63 -8.32 9.38
CA GLY A 205 -3.60 -8.31 8.31
C GLY A 205 -3.59 -9.59 7.49
N HIS A 206 -4.17 -9.53 6.30
CA HIS A 206 -4.18 -10.66 5.38
C HIS A 206 -3.58 -10.26 4.03
N VAL A 207 -2.58 -10.99 3.56
CA VAL A 207 -2.06 -10.83 2.20
C VAL A 207 -2.82 -11.77 1.28
N THR A 208 -3.39 -11.24 0.22
CA THR A 208 -4.18 -11.98 -0.76
C THR A 208 -3.72 -11.68 -2.18
N SER A 209 -4.12 -12.49 -3.16
CA SER A 209 -3.98 -12.17 -4.58
C SER A 209 -5.13 -11.29 -5.07
N LEU A 210 -4.89 -10.53 -6.14
CA LEU A 210 -5.94 -9.75 -6.79
C LEU A 210 -7.10 -10.62 -7.25
N ASN A 211 -6.81 -11.83 -7.77
CA ASN A 211 -7.84 -12.77 -8.19
C ASN A 211 -8.72 -13.23 -7.01
N SER A 212 -8.10 -13.62 -5.90
CA SER A 212 -8.84 -14.07 -4.70
C SER A 212 -9.70 -12.94 -4.11
N LEU A 213 -9.17 -11.70 -4.06
CA LEU A 213 -9.94 -10.53 -3.64
C LEU A 213 -11.14 -10.28 -4.57
N THR A 214 -10.93 -10.38 -5.89
CA THR A 214 -12.00 -10.19 -6.88
C THR A 214 -13.13 -11.20 -6.68
N GLN A 215 -12.79 -12.46 -6.43
CA GLN A 215 -13.79 -13.50 -6.14
C GLN A 215 -14.55 -13.21 -4.85
N LEU A 216 -13.85 -12.79 -3.80
CA LEU A 216 -14.43 -12.46 -2.52
C LEU A 216 -15.40 -11.28 -2.58
N LEU A 217 -15.07 -10.20 -3.31
CA LEU A 217 -15.99 -9.07 -3.49
C LEU A 217 -17.20 -9.43 -4.36
N LYS A 218 -17.03 -10.23 -5.41
CA LYS A 218 -18.14 -10.68 -6.27
C LYS A 218 -19.13 -11.61 -5.56
N SER A 219 -18.70 -12.43 -4.62
CA SER A 219 -19.61 -13.31 -3.87
C SER A 219 -20.56 -12.54 -2.96
N ARG A 220 -20.16 -11.36 -2.48
CA ARG A 220 -20.96 -10.50 -1.57
C ARG A 220 -22.07 -9.71 -2.27
N VAL A 221 -21.93 -9.43 -3.57
CA VAL A 221 -22.97 -8.72 -4.34
C VAL A 221 -24.18 -9.63 -4.63
N ARG A 222 -24.08 -10.94 -4.34
CA ARG A 222 -25.14 -11.92 -4.57
C ARG A 222 -25.97 -12.26 -3.32
N GLU A 223 -25.60 -11.73 -2.17
CA GLU A 223 -26.33 -11.79 -0.91
C GLU A 223 -27.11 -10.48 -0.65
#